data_10a2516d48498a1443ce16eb73e4b2d2
#
_entry.id   10a2516d48498a1443ce16eb73e4b2d2
#
_cell.length_a   1.000
_cell.length_b   1.000
_cell.length_c   1.000
_cell.angle_alpha   90.00
_cell.angle_beta   90.00
_cell.angle_gamma   90.00
#
_symmetry.space_group_name_H-M   'P 1'
#
loop_
_entity.id
_entity.type
_entity.pdbx_description
1 polymer ?
#
loop_
_entity_poly.entity_id
_entity_poly.type
_entity_poly.pdbx_seq_one_letter_code
_entity_poly.pdbx_strand_id
1 'polypeptide(L)' 'MIRVILCDDHAVVRKGIRDTLTEAVDIEVTGEAASYTEVREVLRHAPCDVMVLDLNLPG' A
#
# COMPACT_ATOMS: atom_id res chain seq x y z
N MET A 1 -6.81 1.48 14.82
CA MET A 1 -6.90 1.42 13.35
C MET A 1 -5.64 0.81 12.77
N ILE A 2 -5.80 -0.11 11.85
CA ILE A 2 -4.67 -0.78 11.18
C ILE A 2 -4.24 0.07 9.98
N ARG A 3 -2.98 0.47 9.95
CA ARG A 3 -2.44 1.32 8.88
C ARG A 3 -1.73 0.45 7.87
N VAL A 4 -2.15 0.56 6.61
CA VAL A 4 -1.70 -0.32 5.53
C VAL A 4 -1.03 0.48 4.41
N ILE A 5 0.09 -0.02 3.92
CA ILE A 5 0.73 0.47 2.70
C ILE A 5 0.56 -0.58 1.61
N LEU A 6 0.12 -0.14 0.43
CA LEU A 6 -0.08 -0.99 -0.72
C LEU A 6 1.08 -0.85 -1.69
N CYS A 7 1.68 -1.97 -2.10
CA CYS A 7 2.83 -1.99 -2.99
C CYS A 7 2.55 -2.89 -4.19
N ASP A 8 2.16 -2.28 -5.30
CA ASP A 8 1.83 -2.98 -6.53
C ASP A 8 2.04 -2.02 -7.71
N ASP A 9 2.70 -2.48 -8.77
CA ASP A 9 2.96 -1.66 -9.95
C ASP A 9 1.76 -1.56 -10.89
N HIS A 10 0.68 -2.31 -10.62
CA HIS A 10 -0.55 -2.27 -11.41
C HIS A 10 -1.54 -1.30 -10.77
N ALA A 11 -1.72 -0.14 -11.37
CA ALA A 11 -2.57 0.92 -10.80
C ALA A 11 -4.02 0.46 -10.59
N VAL A 12 -4.56 -0.35 -11.50
CA VAL A 12 -5.93 -0.85 -11.40
C VAL A 12 -6.08 -1.83 -10.23
N VAL A 13 -5.12 -2.74 -10.07
CA VAL A 13 -5.11 -3.71 -8.98
C VAL A 13 -4.99 -2.98 -7.65
N ARG A 14 -4.07 -2.03 -7.56
CA ARG A 14 -3.83 -1.25 -6.35
C ARG A 14 -5.09 -0.46 -5.95
N LYS A 15 -5.76 0.16 -6.93
CA LYS A 15 -7.00 0.88 -6.69
C LYS A 15 -8.10 -0.05 -6.17
N GLY A 16 -8.23 -1.25 -6.75
CA GLY A 16 -9.22 -2.23 -6.31
C GLY A 16 -9.00 -2.66 -4.87
N ILE A 17 -7.77 -2.94 -4.50
CA ILE A 17 -7.42 -3.32 -3.13
C ILE A 17 -7.69 -2.16 -2.18
N ARG A 18 -7.29 -0.95 -2.54
CA ARG A 18 -7.53 0.24 -1.72
C ARG A 18 -9.02 0.44 -1.48
N ASP A 19 -9.84 0.36 -2.52
CA ASP A 19 -11.29 0.56 -2.40
C ASP A 19 -11.91 -0.51 -1.49
N THR A 20 -11.45 -1.75 -1.59
CA THR A 20 -11.92 -2.84 -0.74
C THR A 20 -11.54 -2.61 0.72
N LEU A 21 -10.31 -2.22 0.99
CA LEU A 21 -9.82 -2.00 2.35
C LEU A 21 -10.47 -0.79 3.01
N THR A 22 -10.76 0.26 2.24
CA THR A 22 -11.37 1.47 2.81
C THR A 22 -12.83 1.26 3.22
N GLU A 23 -13.45 0.16 2.82
CA GLU A 23 -14.78 -0.20 3.31
C GLU A 23 -14.74 -0.70 4.76
N ALA A 24 -13.59 -1.15 5.24
CA ALA A 24 -13.43 -1.62 6.61
C ALA A 24 -13.19 -0.42 7.53
N VAL A 25 -13.95 -0.34 8.63
CA VAL A 25 -13.90 0.83 9.53
C VAL A 25 -12.61 0.91 10.35
N ASP A 26 -11.90 -0.21 10.48
CA ASP A 26 -10.69 -0.30 11.31
C ASP A 26 -9.39 -0.37 10.49
N ILE A 27 -9.47 -0.14 9.19
CA ILE A 27 -8.31 -0.15 8.28
C ILE A 27 -8.18 1.22 7.59
N GLU A 28 -6.94 1.71 7.55
CA GLU A 28 -6.62 2.94 6.84
C GLU A 28 -5.46 2.69 5.88
N VAL A 29 -5.62 3.04 4.62
CA VAL A 29 -4.51 3.00 3.65
C VAL A 29 -3.74 4.31 3.78
N THR A 30 -2.53 4.21 4.30
CA THR A 30 -1.69 5.38 4.61
C THR A 30 -0.68 5.72 3.52
N GLY A 31 -0.46 4.81 2.58
CA GLY A 31 0.45 5.05 1.48
C GLY A 31 0.36 4.00 0.40
N GLU A 32 0.88 4.33 -0.78
CA GLU A 32 0.92 3.43 -1.93
C GLU A 32 2.26 3.59 -2.64
N ALA A 33 2.75 2.49 -3.20
CA ALA A 33 4.01 2.48 -3.92
C ALA A 33 3.92 1.54 -5.12
N ALA A 34 4.60 1.89 -6.21
CA ALA A 34 4.62 1.11 -7.43
C ALA A 34 5.98 0.44 -7.69
N SER A 35 6.94 0.65 -6.80
CA SER A 35 8.28 0.07 -6.91
C SER A 35 8.94 0.00 -5.54
N TYR A 36 10.02 -0.77 -5.42
CA TYR A 36 10.76 -0.84 -4.15
C TYR A 36 11.37 0.50 -3.76
N THR A 37 11.77 1.30 -4.73
CA THR A 37 12.28 2.65 -4.44
C THR A 37 11.20 3.50 -3.79
N GLU A 38 9.96 3.44 -4.32
CA GLU A 38 8.84 4.16 -3.75
C GLU A 38 8.45 3.63 -2.38
N VAL A 39 8.55 2.31 -2.16
CA VAL A 39 8.29 1.71 -0.84
C VAL A 39 9.18 2.35 0.22
N ARG A 40 10.47 2.48 -0.06
CA ARG A 40 11.40 3.09 0.89
C ARG A 40 11.01 4.53 1.20
N GLU A 41 10.60 5.27 0.18
CA GLU A 41 10.22 6.68 0.35
C GLU A 41 8.94 6.81 1.16
N VAL A 42 7.92 5.99 0.84
CA VAL A 42 6.65 6.01 1.56
C VAL A 42 6.84 5.63 3.03
N LEU A 43 7.69 4.64 3.32
CA LEU A 43 7.95 4.19 4.69
C LEU A 43 8.57 5.27 5.56
N ARG A 44 9.26 6.24 4.96
CA ARG A 44 9.84 7.35 5.72
C ARG A 44 8.80 8.35 6.22
N HIS A 45 7.65 8.42 5.56
CA HIS A 45 6.66 9.47 5.76
C HIS A 45 5.31 8.99 6.23
N ALA A 46 4.98 7.72 6.03
CA ALA A 46 3.67 7.17 6.35
C ALA A 46 3.76 6.11 7.44
N PRO A 47 2.87 6.17 8.44
CA PRO A 47 2.80 5.10 9.46
C PRO A 47 2.28 3.82 8.80
N CYS A 48 2.82 2.67 9.22
CA CYS A 48 2.49 1.39 8.61
C CYS A 48 2.52 0.27 9.65
N ASP A 49 1.42 -0.47 9.75
CA ASP A 49 1.34 -1.67 10.58
C ASP A 49 1.45 -2.93 9.73
N VAL A 50 0.89 -2.87 8.50
CA VAL A 50 0.86 -4.00 7.56
C VAL A 50 1.17 -3.48 6.16
N MET A 51 1.99 -4.23 5.44
CA MET A 51 2.30 -3.93 4.04
C MET A 51 1.74 -5.05 3.16
N VAL A 52 0.96 -4.69 2.14
CA VAL A 52 0.51 -5.61 1.10
C VAL A 52 1.47 -5.47 -0.06
N LEU A 53 2.24 -6.51 -0.32
CA LEU A 53 3.35 -6.47 -1.26
C LEU A 53 3.15 -7.43 -2.43
N ASP A 54 3.20 -6.90 -3.64
CA ASP A 54 3.24 -7.72 -4.85
C ASP A 54 4.62 -8.38 -4.95
N LEU A 55 4.65 -9.68 -5.17
CA LEU A 55 5.90 -10.44 -5.25
C LEU A 55 6.74 -10.08 -6.47
N ASN A 56 6.15 -9.47 -7.49
CA ASN A 56 6.83 -9.08 -8.72
C ASN A 56 7.06 -7.56 -8.81
N LEU A 57 7.13 -6.89 -7.67
CA LEU A 57 7.32 -5.44 -7.63
C LEU A 57 8.69 -5.06 -8.22
N PRO A 58 8.75 -4.13 -9.17
CA PRO A 58 10.01 -3.68 -9.74
C PRO A 58 10.84 -2.87 -8.74
N GLY A 59 12.13 -2.85 -9.00
CA GLY A 59 13.13 -2.22 -8.16
C GLY A 59 13.00 -0.76 -7.96
#